data_40d18cee9b50864a70bfcd10b144580c
#
_entry.id   40d18cee9b50864a70bfcd10b144580c
#
_cell.length_a   1.000
_cell.length_b   1.000
_cell.length_c   1.000
_cell.angle_alpha   90.00
_cell.angle_beta   90.00
_cell.angle_gamma   90.00
#
_symmetry.space_group_name_H-M   'P 1'
#
loop_
_entity.id
_entity.type
_entity.pdbx_description
1 polymer ?
#
loop_
_entity_poly.entity_id
_entity_poly.type
_entity_poly.pdbx_seq_one_letter_code
_entity_poly.pdbx_strand_id
1 'polypeptide(L)'
;MAFVWKRLLGTIPSLIGVVVLTFFISHALPGDPAAFFAGPAANAASIENIRATLGLDRPLPVQFLHYVIDLAHGNLGRSLTTGQPVLTDLIERLPASLELSSFALLFAISIAIPMGVWAATRINGGVDHACRGLVTVSAAFPTFFVGLLFVYIFYFLLGWAPQPLGRLNEITFSPPPHVTGAYTVDALIAGDWPVLRAALSQLILPAISLGLFALAPIARITRAAMLEALGSDFIRTARASGLPVRKILMTYAFRNVLLPVSSVLGMVFSFLLGSNVLIEQVFGWQGVGAYAVSAVIASDYAAVQGFVLMMAVLYVLLNLAVDIFAMLVDPRVRYEG
;
A
#
# COMPACT_ATOMS: atom_id res chain seq x y z
N MET A 1 -1.46 16.43 22.05
CA MET A 1 -0.39 15.57 22.60
C MET A 1 -0.96 14.32 23.28
N ALA A 2 -1.85 14.45 24.30
CA ALA A 2 -2.41 13.28 25.00
C ALA A 2 -3.12 12.26 24.07
N PHE A 3 -3.87 12.72 23.05
CA PHE A 3 -4.54 11.85 22.09
C PHE A 3 -3.54 10.98 21.29
N VAL A 4 -2.45 11.57 20.79
CA VAL A 4 -1.43 10.82 20.02
C VAL A 4 -0.77 9.76 20.89
N TRP A 5 -0.43 10.08 22.16
CA TRP A 5 0.11 9.11 23.10
C TRP A 5 -0.86 7.97 23.42
N LYS A 6 -2.13 8.28 23.64
CA LYS A 6 -3.16 7.27 23.91
C LYS A 6 -3.33 6.32 22.69
N ARG A 7 -3.30 6.86 21.48
CA ARG A 7 -3.35 6.08 20.22
C ARG A 7 -2.10 5.21 20.07
N LEU A 8 -0.90 5.75 20.26
CA LEU A 8 0.36 5.00 20.20
C LEU A 8 0.40 3.87 21.24
N LEU A 9 -0.01 4.14 22.48
CA LEU A 9 -0.10 3.10 23.51
C LEU A 9 -1.13 2.02 23.14
N GLY A 10 -2.24 2.42 22.54
CA GLY A 10 -3.27 1.49 22.06
C GLY A 10 -2.83 0.57 20.91
N THR A 11 -1.76 0.93 20.16
CA THR A 11 -1.23 0.08 19.08
C THR A 11 -0.21 -0.96 19.58
N ILE A 12 0.35 -0.79 20.77
CA ILE A 12 1.35 -1.72 21.34
C ILE A 12 0.81 -3.17 21.41
N PRO A 13 -0.40 -3.45 21.94
CA PRO A 13 -0.93 -4.81 21.93
C PRO A 13 -1.03 -5.43 20.53
N SER A 14 -1.41 -4.61 19.53
CA SER A 14 -1.50 -5.07 18.15
C SER A 14 -0.12 -5.42 17.58
N LEU A 15 0.90 -4.60 17.84
CA LEU A 15 2.28 -4.89 17.42
C LEU A 15 2.82 -6.15 18.10
N ILE A 16 2.58 -6.32 19.40
CA ILE A 16 2.96 -7.55 20.12
C ILE A 16 2.25 -8.76 19.49
N GLY A 17 0.96 -8.65 19.19
CA GLY A 17 0.20 -9.70 18.50
C GLY A 17 0.81 -10.04 17.13
N VAL A 18 1.22 -9.06 16.37
CA VAL A 18 1.91 -9.26 15.06
C VAL A 18 3.24 -9.97 15.26
N VAL A 19 4.07 -9.55 16.22
CA VAL A 19 5.37 -10.19 16.52
C VAL A 19 5.18 -11.67 16.85
N VAL A 20 4.21 -11.99 17.73
CA VAL A 20 3.91 -13.37 18.10
C VAL A 20 3.41 -14.18 16.90
N LEU A 21 2.40 -13.67 16.20
CA LEU A 21 1.81 -14.37 15.05
C LEU A 21 2.85 -14.58 13.94
N THR A 22 3.66 -13.58 13.62
CA THR A 22 4.67 -13.66 12.56
C THR A 22 5.72 -14.71 12.88
N PHE A 23 6.17 -14.78 14.13
CA PHE A 23 7.11 -15.82 14.58
C PHE A 23 6.52 -17.22 14.38
N PHE A 24 5.31 -17.47 14.83
CA PHE A 24 4.69 -18.79 14.70
C PHE A 24 4.34 -19.14 13.24
N ILE A 25 3.83 -18.19 12.47
CA ILE A 25 3.50 -18.42 11.06
C ILE A 25 4.76 -18.76 10.26
N SER A 26 5.86 -18.03 10.47
CA SER A 26 7.11 -18.32 9.73
C SER A 26 7.66 -19.71 10.04
N HIS A 27 7.55 -20.17 11.29
CA HIS A 27 7.95 -21.53 11.68
C HIS A 27 6.96 -22.61 11.20
N ALA A 28 5.74 -22.24 10.83
CA ALA A 28 4.76 -23.15 10.23
C ALA A 28 4.87 -23.25 8.70
N LEU A 29 5.64 -22.36 8.06
CA LEU A 29 5.86 -22.43 6.61
C LEU A 29 6.59 -23.73 6.25
N PRO A 30 6.20 -24.39 5.14
CA PRO A 30 6.90 -25.55 4.65
C PRO A 30 8.31 -25.17 4.16
N GLY A 31 9.32 -25.90 4.61
CA GLY A 31 10.71 -25.68 4.24
C GLY A 31 11.65 -25.76 5.45
N ASP A 32 12.93 -25.93 5.17
CA ASP A 32 14.00 -25.91 6.16
C ASP A 32 14.98 -24.80 5.82
N PRO A 33 15.00 -23.70 6.57
CA PRO A 33 15.93 -22.59 6.33
C PRO A 33 17.39 -23.04 6.30
N ALA A 34 17.78 -23.99 7.15
CA ALA A 34 19.15 -24.52 7.18
C ALA A 34 19.49 -25.27 5.89
N ALA A 35 18.57 -26.07 5.38
CA ALA A 35 18.76 -26.79 4.10
C ALA A 35 18.81 -25.82 2.92
N PHE A 36 17.96 -24.78 2.91
CA PHE A 36 17.99 -23.75 1.88
C PHE A 36 19.32 -22.98 1.87
N PHE A 37 19.78 -22.55 3.04
CA PHE A 37 21.05 -21.83 3.19
C PHE A 37 22.27 -22.68 2.82
N ALA A 38 22.23 -23.97 3.16
CA ALA A 38 23.29 -24.92 2.82
C ALA A 38 23.40 -25.16 1.30
N GLY A 39 22.30 -25.00 0.57
CA GLY A 39 22.22 -25.20 -0.87
C GLY A 39 22.04 -26.68 -1.27
N PRO A 40 21.71 -26.94 -2.56
CA PRO A 40 21.29 -28.27 -3.04
C PRO A 40 22.40 -29.35 -3.01
N ALA A 41 23.65 -28.92 -2.88
CA ALA A 41 24.81 -29.85 -2.83
C ALA A 41 25.31 -30.10 -1.40
N ALA A 42 24.66 -29.59 -0.37
CA ALA A 42 25.10 -29.72 1.02
C ALA A 42 24.85 -31.12 1.57
N ASN A 43 25.79 -31.59 2.35
CA ASN A 43 25.62 -32.85 3.11
C ASN A 43 24.87 -32.58 4.43
N ALA A 44 24.36 -33.65 5.05
CA ALA A 44 23.61 -33.58 6.29
C ALA A 44 24.38 -32.90 7.44
N ALA A 45 25.70 -33.08 7.52
CA ALA A 45 26.53 -32.47 8.54
C ALA A 45 26.63 -30.95 8.37
N SER A 46 26.73 -30.46 7.13
CA SER A 46 26.73 -29.03 6.82
C SER A 46 25.38 -28.38 7.18
N ILE A 47 24.27 -29.06 6.86
CA ILE A 47 22.92 -28.57 7.21
C ILE A 47 22.78 -28.48 8.73
N GLU A 48 23.24 -29.48 9.49
CA GLU A 48 23.14 -29.48 10.96
C GLU A 48 24.00 -28.35 11.59
N ASN A 49 25.21 -28.14 11.07
CA ASN A 49 26.06 -27.03 11.51
C ASN A 49 25.38 -25.66 11.27
N ILE A 50 24.74 -25.48 10.12
CA ILE A 50 24.01 -24.26 9.80
C ILE A 50 22.78 -24.12 10.71
N ARG A 51 22.05 -25.19 10.97
CA ARG A 51 20.92 -25.23 11.88
C ARG A 51 21.33 -24.76 13.29
N ALA A 52 22.45 -25.27 13.81
CA ALA A 52 23.01 -24.85 15.09
C ALA A 52 23.45 -23.37 15.07
N THR A 53 24.09 -22.92 13.98
CA THR A 53 24.52 -21.53 13.82
C THR A 53 23.35 -20.55 13.80
N LEU A 54 22.25 -20.93 13.15
CA LEU A 54 21.00 -20.16 13.10
C LEU A 54 20.16 -20.30 14.40
N GLY A 55 20.56 -21.17 15.33
CA GLY A 55 19.86 -21.44 16.58
C GLY A 55 18.51 -22.14 16.39
N LEU A 56 18.28 -22.78 15.24
CA LEU A 56 17.04 -23.47 14.91
C LEU A 56 16.91 -24.83 15.62
N ASP A 57 17.98 -25.31 16.25
CA ASP A 57 18.05 -26.48 17.11
C ASP A 57 17.51 -26.25 18.52
N ARG A 58 17.34 -24.95 18.91
CA ARG A 58 16.86 -24.57 20.25
C ARG A 58 15.36 -24.77 20.39
N PRO A 59 14.84 -24.94 21.63
CA PRO A 59 13.39 -24.93 21.87
C PRO A 59 12.72 -23.65 21.39
N LEU A 60 11.52 -23.74 20.80
CA LEU A 60 10.79 -22.58 20.26
C LEU A 60 10.66 -21.37 21.21
N PRO A 61 10.43 -21.54 22.53
CA PRO A 61 10.41 -20.39 23.43
C PRO A 61 11.74 -19.63 23.51
N VAL A 62 12.86 -20.35 23.37
CA VAL A 62 14.20 -19.74 23.37
C VAL A 62 14.45 -18.99 22.06
N GLN A 63 14.05 -19.59 20.93
CA GLN A 63 14.13 -18.92 19.63
C GLN A 63 13.27 -17.64 19.61
N PHE A 64 12.06 -17.70 20.17
CA PHE A 64 11.17 -16.53 20.30
C PHE A 64 11.80 -15.44 21.17
N LEU A 65 12.39 -15.81 22.30
CA LEU A 65 13.05 -14.84 23.19
C LEU A 65 14.22 -14.13 22.49
N HIS A 66 15.06 -14.88 21.77
CA HIS A 66 16.15 -14.30 20.96
C HIS A 66 15.60 -13.37 19.88
N TYR A 67 14.56 -13.79 19.17
CA TYR A 67 13.90 -12.97 18.16
C TYR A 67 13.39 -11.63 18.72
N VAL A 68 12.73 -11.65 19.89
CA VAL A 68 12.25 -10.42 20.54
C VAL A 68 13.40 -9.52 21.00
N ILE A 69 14.48 -10.10 21.52
CA ILE A 69 15.68 -9.34 21.93
C ILE A 69 16.33 -8.69 20.71
N ASP A 70 16.53 -9.43 19.61
CA ASP A 70 17.10 -8.91 18.36
C ASP A 70 16.23 -7.78 17.81
N LEU A 71 14.92 -7.97 17.81
CA LEU A 71 13.96 -6.97 17.38
C LEU A 71 14.03 -5.68 18.21
N ALA A 72 14.19 -5.79 19.53
CA ALA A 72 14.36 -4.65 20.43
C ALA A 72 15.65 -3.84 20.13
N HIS A 73 16.65 -4.47 19.55
CA HIS A 73 17.89 -3.82 19.09
C HIS A 73 17.81 -3.35 17.62
N GLY A 74 16.64 -3.49 16.96
CA GLY A 74 16.46 -3.13 15.55
C GLY A 74 17.07 -4.13 14.58
N ASN A 75 17.47 -5.31 15.04
CA ASN A 75 18.01 -6.37 14.21
C ASN A 75 16.88 -7.28 13.72
N LEU A 76 16.54 -7.19 12.44
CA LEU A 76 15.56 -8.06 11.76
C LEU A 76 16.19 -9.35 11.20
N GLY A 77 17.48 -9.59 11.49
CA GLY A 77 18.23 -10.68 10.91
C GLY A 77 18.77 -10.39 9.51
N ARG A 78 19.31 -11.40 8.87
CA ARG A 78 19.83 -11.37 7.50
C ARG A 78 18.98 -12.23 6.58
N SER A 79 18.67 -11.69 5.42
CA SER A 79 17.98 -12.44 4.37
C SER A 79 18.87 -13.56 3.84
N LEU A 80 18.32 -14.74 3.74
CA LEU A 80 18.99 -15.90 3.14
C LEU A 80 19.07 -15.75 1.61
N THR A 81 18.14 -15.00 1.03
CA THR A 81 18.03 -14.81 -0.42
C THR A 81 19.01 -13.76 -0.93
N THR A 82 19.14 -12.63 -0.25
CA THR A 82 19.99 -11.51 -0.67
C THR A 82 21.35 -11.49 0.03
N GLY A 83 21.47 -12.15 1.20
CA GLY A 83 22.65 -12.07 2.06
C GLY A 83 22.80 -10.74 2.80
N GLN A 84 21.87 -9.80 2.61
CA GLN A 84 21.87 -8.47 3.23
C GLN A 84 21.09 -8.45 4.55
N PRO A 85 21.31 -7.45 5.43
CA PRO A 85 20.40 -7.21 6.54
C PRO A 85 18.97 -6.95 6.02
N VAL A 86 17.98 -7.65 6.57
CA VAL A 86 16.57 -7.52 6.16
C VAL A 86 16.08 -6.10 6.21
N LEU A 87 16.48 -5.32 7.24
CA LEU A 87 16.10 -3.92 7.37
C LEU A 87 16.59 -3.07 6.18
N THR A 88 17.80 -3.33 5.69
CA THR A 88 18.37 -2.64 4.52
C THR A 88 17.56 -2.95 3.27
N ASP A 89 17.29 -4.24 2.99
CA ASP A 89 16.47 -4.67 1.85
C ASP A 89 15.09 -4.02 1.85
N LEU A 90 14.47 -3.93 3.04
CA LEU A 90 13.14 -3.35 3.19
C LEU A 90 13.14 -1.84 2.98
N ILE A 91 14.12 -1.12 3.55
CA ILE A 91 14.23 0.35 3.39
C ILE A 91 14.51 0.73 1.93
N GLU A 92 15.36 -0.01 1.23
CA GLU A 92 15.69 0.25 -0.18
C GLU A 92 14.49 0.00 -1.13
N ARG A 93 13.63 -0.98 -0.80
CA ARG A 93 12.48 -1.36 -1.64
C ARG A 93 11.18 -0.63 -1.28
N LEU A 94 11.06 -0.13 -0.05
CA LEU A 94 9.87 0.55 0.43
C LEU A 94 9.45 1.75 -0.45
N PRO A 95 10.35 2.64 -0.91
CA PRO A 95 9.98 3.75 -1.76
C PRO A 95 9.30 3.32 -3.06
N ALA A 96 9.69 2.19 -3.64
CA ALA A 96 9.06 1.65 -4.85
C ALA A 96 7.59 1.28 -4.64
N SER A 97 7.28 0.61 -3.53
CA SER A 97 5.90 0.24 -3.19
C SER A 97 5.05 1.45 -2.79
N LEU A 98 5.65 2.42 -2.07
CA LEU A 98 4.97 3.67 -1.72
C LEU A 98 4.68 4.52 -2.96
N GLU A 99 5.62 4.61 -3.89
CA GLU A 99 5.45 5.31 -5.16
C GLU A 99 4.26 4.74 -5.94
N LEU A 100 4.25 3.43 -6.19
CA LEU A 100 3.17 2.75 -6.89
C LEU A 100 1.81 2.94 -6.21
N SER A 101 1.73 2.71 -4.89
CA SER A 101 0.49 2.85 -4.12
C SER A 101 0.00 4.30 -4.09
N SER A 102 0.90 5.28 -4.02
CA SER A 102 0.57 6.70 -4.04
C SER A 102 -0.02 7.12 -5.39
N PHE A 103 0.58 6.71 -6.49
CA PHE A 103 0.04 6.99 -7.83
C PHE A 103 -1.28 6.28 -8.07
N ALA A 104 -1.44 5.04 -7.60
CA ALA A 104 -2.71 4.31 -7.66
C ALA A 104 -3.82 5.04 -6.88
N LEU A 105 -3.51 5.54 -5.67
CA LEU A 105 -4.45 6.31 -4.87
C LEU A 105 -4.79 7.65 -5.53
N LEU A 106 -3.80 8.38 -6.06
CA LEU A 106 -4.01 9.64 -6.78
C LEU A 106 -4.90 9.44 -8.01
N PHE A 107 -4.67 8.39 -8.79
CA PHE A 107 -5.54 8.00 -9.89
C PHE A 107 -6.98 7.75 -9.41
N ALA A 108 -7.14 6.94 -8.35
CA ALA A 108 -8.45 6.64 -7.81
C ALA A 108 -9.18 7.88 -7.28
N ILE A 109 -8.51 8.76 -6.54
CA ILE A 109 -9.06 10.02 -6.02
C ILE A 109 -9.51 10.93 -7.16
N SER A 110 -8.69 11.08 -8.20
CA SER A 110 -8.96 11.97 -9.33
C SER A 110 -10.23 11.63 -10.10
N ILE A 111 -10.65 10.37 -10.06
CA ILE A 111 -11.86 9.86 -10.72
C ILE A 111 -13.00 9.66 -9.74
N ALA A 112 -12.76 8.99 -8.62
CA ALA A 112 -13.81 8.56 -7.70
C ALA A 112 -14.50 9.73 -6.98
N ILE A 113 -13.73 10.73 -6.55
CA ILE A 113 -14.32 11.89 -5.84
C ILE A 113 -15.22 12.72 -6.77
N PRO A 114 -14.75 13.20 -7.94
CA PRO A 114 -15.62 13.93 -8.87
C PRO A 114 -16.84 13.13 -9.30
N MET A 115 -16.65 11.84 -9.57
CA MET A 115 -17.73 10.95 -9.96
C MET A 115 -18.77 10.76 -8.84
N GLY A 116 -18.33 10.54 -7.59
CA GLY A 116 -19.21 10.42 -6.43
C GLY A 116 -20.01 11.69 -6.14
N VAL A 117 -19.35 12.87 -6.21
CA VAL A 117 -20.01 14.18 -6.09
C VAL A 117 -21.06 14.36 -7.20
N TRP A 118 -20.68 14.07 -8.43
CA TRP A 118 -21.60 14.24 -9.58
C TRP A 118 -22.79 13.28 -9.53
N ALA A 119 -22.56 12.01 -9.17
CA ALA A 119 -23.61 11.01 -8.98
C ALA A 119 -24.62 11.44 -7.90
N ALA A 120 -24.16 12.04 -6.81
CA ALA A 120 -25.03 12.54 -5.73
C ALA A 120 -25.92 13.74 -6.16
N THR A 121 -25.48 14.53 -7.13
CA THR A 121 -26.26 15.67 -7.63
C THR A 121 -27.37 15.28 -8.63
N ARG A 122 -27.29 14.06 -9.20
CA ARG A 122 -28.25 13.56 -10.22
C ARG A 122 -28.69 12.15 -9.87
N ILE A 123 -29.39 12.00 -8.75
CA ILE A 123 -29.87 10.73 -8.23
C ILE A 123 -30.72 10.02 -9.31
N ASN A 124 -30.45 8.72 -9.52
CA ASN A 124 -31.07 7.88 -10.54
C ASN A 124 -30.92 8.37 -11.98
N GLY A 125 -30.02 9.33 -12.23
CA GLY A 125 -29.64 9.77 -13.58
C GLY A 125 -28.59 8.84 -14.21
N GLY A 126 -28.28 9.07 -15.50
CA GLY A 126 -27.29 8.28 -16.24
C GLY A 126 -25.90 8.27 -15.57
N VAL A 127 -25.47 9.40 -14.98
CA VAL A 127 -24.20 9.51 -14.24
C VAL A 127 -24.20 8.65 -12.98
N ASP A 128 -25.31 8.59 -12.26
CA ASP A 128 -25.45 7.75 -11.08
C ASP A 128 -25.44 6.26 -11.43
N HIS A 129 -26.10 5.88 -12.53
CA HIS A 129 -26.03 4.51 -13.03
C HIS A 129 -24.63 4.14 -13.54
N ALA A 130 -23.94 5.04 -14.25
CA ALA A 130 -22.57 4.84 -14.68
C ALA A 130 -21.61 4.69 -13.49
N CYS A 131 -21.76 5.53 -12.46
CA CYS A 131 -20.98 5.43 -11.21
C CYS A 131 -21.18 4.06 -10.56
N ARG A 132 -22.42 3.62 -10.38
CA ARG A 132 -22.72 2.31 -9.80
C ARG A 132 -22.20 1.17 -10.66
N GLY A 133 -22.32 1.24 -11.97
CA GLY A 133 -21.77 0.26 -12.90
C GLY A 133 -20.25 0.17 -12.80
N LEU A 134 -19.54 1.31 -12.86
CA LEU A 134 -18.08 1.35 -12.73
C LEU A 134 -17.61 0.78 -11.39
N VAL A 135 -18.25 1.17 -10.27
CA VAL A 135 -17.97 0.65 -8.94
C VAL A 135 -18.13 -0.89 -8.89
N THR A 136 -19.19 -1.41 -9.51
CA THR A 136 -19.44 -2.86 -9.54
C THR A 136 -18.39 -3.58 -10.39
N VAL A 137 -18.07 -3.07 -11.56
CA VAL A 137 -17.07 -3.66 -12.47
C VAL A 137 -15.67 -3.62 -11.83
N SER A 138 -15.28 -2.47 -11.22
CA SER A 138 -13.97 -2.31 -10.58
C SER A 138 -13.78 -3.28 -9.40
N ALA A 139 -14.85 -3.68 -8.72
CA ALA A 139 -14.80 -4.63 -7.61
C ALA A 139 -14.95 -6.09 -8.03
N ALA A 140 -15.34 -6.36 -9.28
CA ALA A 140 -15.64 -7.71 -9.75
C ALA A 140 -14.40 -8.55 -10.10
N PHE A 141 -13.30 -7.90 -10.45
CA PHE A 141 -12.09 -8.59 -10.91
C PHE A 141 -10.93 -8.46 -9.91
N PRO A 142 -10.15 -9.52 -9.72
CA PRO A 142 -8.90 -9.44 -8.96
C PRO A 142 -7.92 -8.45 -9.60
N THR A 143 -7.22 -7.66 -8.80
CA THR A 143 -6.29 -6.62 -9.28
C THR A 143 -5.21 -7.16 -10.23
N PHE A 144 -4.62 -8.31 -9.89
CA PHE A 144 -3.59 -8.94 -10.72
C PHE A 144 -4.13 -9.39 -12.09
N PHE A 145 -5.38 -9.85 -12.14
CA PHE A 145 -6.01 -10.23 -13.40
C PHE A 145 -6.19 -9.02 -14.33
N VAL A 146 -6.62 -7.88 -13.75
CA VAL A 146 -6.71 -6.61 -14.50
C VAL A 146 -5.32 -6.19 -14.98
N GLY A 147 -4.29 -6.33 -14.13
CA GLY A 147 -2.90 -6.06 -14.51
C GLY A 147 -2.43 -6.90 -15.70
N LEU A 148 -2.66 -8.22 -15.68
CA LEU A 148 -2.34 -9.12 -16.79
C LEU A 148 -3.11 -8.77 -18.05
N LEU A 149 -4.40 -8.45 -17.93
CA LEU A 149 -5.23 -8.03 -19.04
C LEU A 149 -4.71 -6.72 -19.67
N PHE A 150 -4.27 -5.77 -18.85
CA PHE A 150 -3.71 -4.52 -19.34
C PHE A 150 -2.36 -4.71 -20.03
N VAL A 151 -1.49 -5.56 -19.50
CA VAL A 151 -0.25 -5.95 -20.18
C VAL A 151 -0.58 -6.59 -21.53
N TYR A 152 -1.53 -7.51 -21.58
CA TYR A 152 -1.91 -8.15 -22.81
C TYR A 152 -2.48 -7.16 -23.85
N ILE A 153 -3.39 -6.27 -23.44
CA ILE A 153 -4.03 -5.32 -24.36
C ILE A 153 -3.05 -4.20 -24.74
N PHE A 154 -2.49 -3.48 -23.77
CA PHE A 154 -1.79 -2.23 -24.03
C PHE A 154 -0.33 -2.42 -24.43
N TYR A 155 0.35 -3.45 -23.91
CA TYR A 155 1.70 -3.76 -24.34
C TYR A 155 1.70 -4.70 -25.55
N PHE A 156 1.06 -5.88 -25.46
CA PHE A 156 1.20 -6.93 -26.47
C PHE A 156 0.37 -6.66 -27.74
N LEU A 157 -0.93 -6.30 -27.64
CA LEU A 157 -1.77 -6.09 -28.80
C LEU A 157 -1.61 -4.71 -29.43
N LEU A 158 -1.59 -3.65 -28.62
CA LEU A 158 -1.62 -2.27 -29.11
C LEU A 158 -0.23 -1.63 -29.20
N GLY A 159 0.77 -2.14 -28.48
CA GLY A 159 2.11 -1.53 -28.44
C GLY A 159 2.15 -0.11 -27.85
N TRP A 160 1.13 0.26 -27.04
CA TRP A 160 1.04 1.60 -26.45
C TRP A 160 1.79 1.74 -25.15
N ALA A 161 2.00 0.64 -24.45
CA ALA A 161 2.70 0.62 -23.18
C ALA A 161 4.09 -0.01 -23.34
N PRO A 162 5.06 0.38 -22.48
CA PRO A 162 6.37 -0.26 -22.45
C PRO A 162 6.26 -1.69 -21.96
N GLN A 163 7.32 -2.48 -22.22
CA GLN A 163 7.47 -3.81 -21.65
C GLN A 163 7.48 -3.72 -20.12
N PRO A 164 6.77 -4.64 -19.40
CA PRO A 164 6.70 -4.63 -17.94
C PRO A 164 8.02 -5.13 -17.32
N LEU A 165 9.03 -4.27 -17.29
CA LEU A 165 10.39 -4.53 -16.79
C LEU A 165 10.65 -3.94 -15.40
N GLY A 166 9.61 -3.56 -14.68
CA GLY A 166 9.75 -2.90 -13.39
C GLY A 166 9.66 -1.38 -13.49
N ARG A 167 10.44 -0.69 -12.64
CA ARG A 167 10.36 0.78 -12.47
C ARG A 167 10.96 1.57 -13.63
N LEU A 168 11.93 0.97 -14.32
CA LEU A 168 12.68 1.59 -15.41
C LEU A 168 13.24 0.49 -16.31
N ASN A 169 13.37 0.77 -17.60
CA ASN A 169 14.15 -0.08 -18.49
C ASN A 169 15.65 0.24 -18.29
N GLU A 170 16.32 -0.49 -17.42
CA GLU A 170 17.72 -0.28 -17.05
C GLU A 170 18.72 -0.60 -18.19
N ILE A 171 18.25 -1.24 -19.26
CA ILE A 171 19.05 -1.44 -20.48
C ILE A 171 19.22 -0.10 -21.22
N THR A 172 18.19 0.75 -21.18
CA THR A 172 18.15 2.01 -21.95
C THR A 172 18.45 3.24 -21.09
N PHE A 173 18.08 3.19 -19.83
CA PHE A 173 18.20 4.32 -18.89
C PHE A 173 18.92 3.88 -17.62
N SER A 174 19.79 4.72 -17.10
CA SER A 174 20.36 4.55 -15.76
C SER A 174 19.39 5.05 -14.71
N PRO A 175 19.28 4.38 -13.53
CA PRO A 175 18.47 4.89 -12.42
C PRO A 175 18.87 6.32 -12.04
N PRO A 176 17.93 7.17 -11.61
CA PRO A 176 18.24 8.52 -11.15
C PRO A 176 19.08 8.49 -9.87
N PRO A 177 19.78 9.58 -9.51
CA PRO A 177 20.51 9.69 -8.25
C PRO A 177 19.57 9.41 -7.08
N HIS A 178 19.98 8.54 -6.16
CA HIS A 178 19.16 8.12 -5.03
C HIS A 178 19.05 9.24 -3.99
N VAL A 179 17.87 9.89 -3.90
CA VAL A 179 17.53 10.91 -2.90
C VAL A 179 16.40 10.39 -1.99
N THR A 180 15.27 10.04 -2.58
CA THR A 180 14.10 9.49 -1.87
C THR A 180 13.92 8.00 -2.11
N GLY A 181 14.53 7.45 -3.17
CA GLY A 181 14.34 6.10 -3.66
C GLY A 181 13.09 5.92 -4.54
N ALA A 182 12.24 6.95 -4.69
CA ALA A 182 11.15 6.99 -5.65
C ALA A 182 11.66 7.55 -6.98
N TYR A 183 11.70 6.74 -8.04
CA TYR A 183 12.33 7.12 -9.32
C TYR A 183 11.71 8.34 -9.98
N THR A 184 10.39 8.52 -9.87
CA THR A 184 9.71 9.69 -10.42
C THR A 184 10.10 10.97 -9.67
N VAL A 185 10.20 10.89 -8.34
CA VAL A 185 10.60 12.03 -7.50
C VAL A 185 12.07 12.36 -7.68
N ASP A 186 12.91 11.34 -7.67
CA ASP A 186 14.36 11.49 -7.79
C ASP A 186 14.75 12.03 -9.17
N ALA A 187 14.13 11.54 -10.25
CA ALA A 187 14.30 12.07 -11.60
C ALA A 187 13.83 13.54 -11.73
N LEU A 188 12.73 13.89 -11.05
CA LEU A 188 12.23 15.26 -11.01
C LEU A 188 13.22 16.19 -10.29
N ILE A 189 13.76 15.76 -9.14
CA ILE A 189 14.77 16.52 -8.36
C ILE A 189 16.05 16.71 -9.17
N ALA A 190 16.48 15.66 -9.90
CA ALA A 190 17.67 15.71 -10.75
C ALA A 190 17.46 16.52 -12.04
N GLY A 191 16.22 16.86 -12.41
CA GLY A 191 15.89 17.51 -13.67
C GLY A 191 16.06 16.61 -14.90
N ASP A 192 16.10 15.28 -14.69
CA ASP A 192 16.26 14.29 -15.75
C ASP A 192 14.90 13.93 -16.37
N TRP A 193 14.46 14.75 -17.31
CA TRP A 193 13.18 14.60 -18.00
C TRP A 193 13.06 13.30 -18.82
N PRO A 194 14.09 12.80 -19.52
CA PRO A 194 14.05 11.50 -20.17
C PRO A 194 13.75 10.35 -19.21
N VAL A 195 14.48 10.27 -18.09
CA VAL A 195 14.28 9.25 -17.05
C VAL A 195 12.92 9.40 -16.40
N LEU A 196 12.47 10.63 -16.09
CA LEU A 196 11.14 10.88 -15.52
C LEU A 196 10.03 10.34 -16.44
N ARG A 197 10.11 10.62 -17.76
CA ARG A 197 9.11 10.10 -18.72
C ARG A 197 9.13 8.58 -18.80
N ALA A 198 10.30 7.97 -18.80
CA ALA A 198 10.47 6.53 -18.82
C ALA A 198 9.88 5.89 -17.55
N ALA A 199 10.17 6.42 -16.35
CA ALA A 199 9.63 5.95 -15.09
C ALA A 199 8.10 6.11 -15.02
N LEU A 200 7.57 7.26 -15.42
CA LEU A 200 6.12 7.47 -15.50
C LEU A 200 5.43 6.51 -16.47
N SER A 201 6.03 6.23 -17.63
CA SER A 201 5.45 5.29 -18.60
C SER A 201 5.36 3.87 -18.04
N GLN A 202 6.35 3.43 -17.27
CA GLN A 202 6.33 2.14 -16.58
C GLN A 202 5.30 2.10 -15.43
N LEU A 203 5.07 3.23 -14.78
CA LEU A 203 4.19 3.34 -13.62
C LEU A 203 2.69 3.37 -13.97
N ILE A 204 2.30 3.87 -15.14
CA ILE A 204 0.90 4.12 -15.52
C ILE A 204 0.05 2.85 -15.42
N LEU A 205 0.42 1.77 -16.09
CA LEU A 205 -0.40 0.55 -16.11
C LEU A 205 -0.54 -0.11 -14.74
N PRO A 206 0.55 -0.34 -13.97
CA PRO A 206 0.43 -0.89 -12.63
C PRO A 206 -0.37 0.02 -11.70
N ALA A 207 -0.19 1.34 -11.75
CA ALA A 207 -0.93 2.29 -10.94
C ALA A 207 -2.43 2.31 -11.26
N ILE A 208 -2.81 2.27 -12.54
CA ILE A 208 -4.22 2.18 -12.96
C ILE A 208 -4.81 0.83 -12.51
N SER A 209 -4.11 -0.29 -12.74
CA SER A 209 -4.57 -1.62 -12.34
C SER A 209 -4.88 -1.71 -10.85
N LEU A 210 -4.00 -1.17 -10.02
CA LEU A 210 -4.15 -1.13 -8.58
C LEU A 210 -5.22 -0.11 -8.16
N GLY A 211 -5.23 1.06 -8.79
CA GLY A 211 -6.14 2.18 -8.50
C GLY A 211 -7.60 1.91 -8.86
N LEU A 212 -7.88 1.06 -9.84
CA LEU A 212 -9.25 0.65 -10.19
C LEU A 212 -9.97 0.00 -9.00
N PHE A 213 -9.27 -0.81 -8.22
CA PHE A 213 -9.83 -1.39 -7.00
C PHE A 213 -10.20 -0.30 -5.98
N ALA A 214 -9.36 0.72 -5.84
CA ALA A 214 -9.55 1.82 -4.90
C ALA A 214 -10.72 2.74 -5.30
N LEU A 215 -11.12 2.79 -6.58
CA LEU A 215 -12.23 3.59 -7.07
C LEU A 215 -13.55 3.28 -6.36
N ALA A 216 -13.87 2.00 -6.18
CA ALA A 216 -15.16 1.54 -5.67
C ALA A 216 -15.47 2.07 -4.24
N PRO A 217 -14.63 1.85 -3.23
CA PRO A 217 -14.89 2.34 -1.88
C PRO A 217 -14.90 3.88 -1.81
N ILE A 218 -13.98 4.56 -2.51
CA ILE A 218 -13.90 6.02 -2.50
C ILE A 218 -15.13 6.67 -3.15
N ALA A 219 -15.55 6.20 -4.32
CA ALA A 219 -16.73 6.73 -5.00
C ALA A 219 -18.02 6.49 -4.21
N ARG A 220 -18.14 5.31 -3.60
CA ARG A 220 -19.30 4.94 -2.80
C ARG A 220 -19.46 5.83 -1.57
N ILE A 221 -18.38 6.02 -0.79
CA ILE A 221 -18.44 6.86 0.40
C ILE A 221 -18.63 8.33 0.03
N THR A 222 -17.96 8.82 -1.01
CA THR A 222 -18.14 10.20 -1.50
C THR A 222 -19.59 10.46 -1.90
N ARG A 223 -20.19 9.55 -2.66
CA ARG A 223 -21.60 9.66 -3.05
C ARG A 223 -22.54 9.63 -1.85
N ALA A 224 -22.35 8.71 -0.91
CA ALA A 224 -23.20 8.57 0.27
C ALA A 224 -23.14 9.81 1.17
N ALA A 225 -21.94 10.28 1.51
CA ALA A 225 -21.73 11.47 2.31
C ALA A 225 -22.24 12.76 1.62
N MET A 226 -22.09 12.86 0.29
CA MET A 226 -22.68 13.98 -0.47
C MET A 226 -24.20 13.96 -0.42
N LEU A 227 -24.85 12.81 -0.54
CA LEU A 227 -26.31 12.69 -0.45
C LEU A 227 -26.81 13.12 0.93
N GLU A 228 -26.16 12.66 1.98
CA GLU A 228 -26.48 13.05 3.36
C GLU A 228 -26.32 14.57 3.56
N ALA A 229 -25.17 15.12 3.17
CA ALA A 229 -24.92 16.55 3.26
C ALA A 229 -25.98 17.37 2.48
N LEU A 230 -26.29 16.98 1.25
CA LEU A 230 -27.27 17.69 0.41
C LEU A 230 -28.72 17.63 0.92
N GLY A 231 -29.05 16.62 1.74
CA GLY A 231 -30.33 16.47 2.42
C GLY A 231 -30.47 17.26 3.72
N SER A 232 -29.39 17.85 4.24
CA SER A 232 -29.35 18.52 5.54
C SER A 232 -30.07 19.89 5.55
N ASP A 233 -30.49 20.34 6.75
CA ASP A 233 -31.20 21.60 6.92
C ASP A 233 -30.32 22.81 6.62
N PHE A 234 -29.00 22.74 6.90
CA PHE A 234 -28.10 23.86 6.56
C PHE A 234 -27.99 24.07 5.04
N ILE A 235 -28.08 23.02 4.22
CA ILE A 235 -28.12 23.13 2.75
C ILE A 235 -29.49 23.72 2.31
N ARG A 236 -30.57 23.32 2.96
CA ARG A 236 -31.90 23.90 2.69
C ARG A 236 -31.91 25.39 2.95
N THR A 237 -31.34 25.82 4.07
CA THR A 237 -31.15 27.25 4.41
C THR A 237 -30.29 27.97 3.39
N ALA A 238 -29.15 27.37 2.99
CA ALA A 238 -28.27 27.96 1.98
C ALA A 238 -28.97 28.17 0.62
N ARG A 239 -29.83 27.22 0.22
CA ARG A 239 -30.66 27.34 -1.01
C ARG A 239 -31.70 28.46 -0.85
N ALA A 240 -32.39 28.51 0.28
CA ALA A 240 -33.38 29.56 0.56
C ALA A 240 -32.76 30.97 0.59
N SER A 241 -31.49 31.09 0.99
CA SER A 241 -30.72 32.34 0.95
C SER A 241 -30.21 32.73 -0.46
N GLY A 242 -30.60 31.99 -1.51
CA GLY A 242 -30.23 32.29 -2.90
C GLY A 242 -28.78 32.05 -3.26
N LEU A 243 -28.03 31.24 -2.50
CA LEU A 243 -26.64 30.96 -2.81
C LEU A 243 -26.51 30.17 -4.12
N PRO A 244 -25.49 30.45 -4.95
CA PRO A 244 -25.28 29.71 -6.20
C PRO A 244 -24.95 28.26 -5.93
N VAL A 245 -25.49 27.36 -6.78
CA VAL A 245 -25.35 25.90 -6.64
C VAL A 245 -23.90 25.46 -6.48
N ARG A 246 -22.96 26.04 -7.24
CA ARG A 246 -21.53 25.73 -7.14
C ARG A 246 -20.98 25.97 -5.73
N LYS A 247 -21.39 27.09 -5.08
CA LYS A 247 -20.98 27.44 -3.71
C LYS A 247 -21.58 26.46 -2.70
N ILE A 248 -22.85 26.09 -2.89
CA ILE A 248 -23.52 25.07 -2.06
C ILE A 248 -22.77 23.73 -2.15
N LEU A 249 -22.47 23.26 -3.35
CA LEU A 249 -21.79 21.97 -3.55
C LEU A 249 -20.36 21.96 -3.01
N MET A 250 -19.52 22.93 -3.43
CA MET A 250 -18.08 22.88 -3.15
C MET A 250 -17.71 23.39 -1.76
N THR A 251 -18.43 24.39 -1.23
CA THR A 251 -18.07 25.01 0.05
C THR A 251 -18.87 24.43 1.22
N TYR A 252 -20.18 24.21 1.03
CA TYR A 252 -21.05 23.78 2.12
C TYR A 252 -21.16 22.25 2.18
N ALA A 253 -21.52 21.58 1.07
CA ALA A 253 -21.69 20.12 1.09
C ALA A 253 -20.34 19.40 1.13
N PHE A 254 -19.44 19.65 0.17
CA PHE A 254 -18.18 18.91 0.02
C PHE A 254 -17.27 19.03 1.24
N ARG A 255 -17.26 20.18 1.94
CA ARG A 255 -16.46 20.33 3.17
C ARG A 255 -16.86 19.32 4.25
N ASN A 256 -18.16 18.99 4.36
CA ASN A 256 -18.63 17.98 5.31
C ASN A 256 -18.32 16.54 4.86
N VAL A 257 -18.07 16.34 3.57
CA VAL A 257 -17.72 15.05 2.99
C VAL A 257 -16.23 14.70 3.20
N LEU A 258 -15.38 15.71 3.41
CA LEU A 258 -13.93 15.51 3.56
C LEU A 258 -13.58 14.54 4.69
N LEU A 259 -14.28 14.60 5.83
CA LEU A 259 -14.00 13.76 6.98
C LEU A 259 -14.25 12.27 6.69
N PRO A 260 -15.46 11.83 6.29
CA PRO A 260 -15.69 10.42 5.96
C PRO A 260 -14.84 9.93 4.78
N VAL A 261 -14.58 10.79 3.79
CA VAL A 261 -13.71 10.43 2.65
C VAL A 261 -12.27 10.23 3.10
N SER A 262 -11.70 11.13 3.93
CA SER A 262 -10.32 11.00 4.41
C SER A 262 -10.09 9.72 5.20
N SER A 263 -11.05 9.31 6.03
CA SER A 263 -10.98 8.05 6.77
C SER A 263 -10.94 6.84 5.84
N VAL A 264 -11.74 6.85 4.77
CA VAL A 264 -11.72 5.78 3.75
C VAL A 264 -10.44 5.82 2.93
N LEU A 265 -9.90 7.01 2.60
CA LEU A 265 -8.63 7.12 1.88
C LEU A 265 -7.48 6.46 2.64
N GLY A 266 -7.41 6.66 3.96
CA GLY A 266 -6.39 6.01 4.80
C GLY A 266 -6.52 4.48 4.81
N MET A 267 -7.74 3.98 4.99
CA MET A 267 -8.02 2.55 4.93
C MET A 267 -7.67 1.95 3.56
N VAL A 268 -8.05 2.63 2.48
CA VAL A 268 -7.76 2.21 1.11
C VAL A 268 -6.25 2.22 0.83
N PHE A 269 -5.53 3.25 1.27
CA PHE A 269 -4.08 3.31 1.08
C PHE A 269 -3.35 2.17 1.80
N SER A 270 -3.75 1.87 3.04
CA SER A 270 -3.23 0.73 3.79
C SER A 270 -3.51 -0.60 3.07
N PHE A 271 -4.70 -0.74 2.49
CA PHE A 271 -5.06 -1.92 1.70
C PHE A 271 -4.25 -2.00 0.39
N LEU A 272 -4.04 -0.88 -0.31
CA LEU A 272 -3.23 -0.83 -1.52
C LEU A 272 -1.80 -1.32 -1.27
N LEU A 273 -1.18 -0.91 -0.17
CA LEU A 273 0.16 -1.39 0.21
C LEU A 273 0.21 -2.90 0.41
N GLY A 274 -0.83 -3.49 1.03
CA GLY A 274 -0.91 -4.94 1.20
C GLY A 274 -1.21 -5.70 -0.10
N SER A 275 -2.08 -5.16 -0.96
CA SER A 275 -2.48 -5.80 -2.23
C SER A 275 -1.50 -5.57 -3.37
N ASN A 276 -0.50 -4.71 -3.17
CA ASN A 276 0.52 -4.36 -4.15
C ASN A 276 1.38 -5.55 -4.59
N VAL A 277 1.53 -6.54 -3.72
CA VAL A 277 2.38 -7.73 -3.89
C VAL A 277 2.17 -8.40 -5.26
N LEU A 278 0.92 -8.66 -5.63
CA LEU A 278 0.61 -9.34 -6.91
C LEU A 278 0.82 -8.44 -8.12
N ILE A 279 0.56 -7.15 -8.00
CA ILE A 279 0.83 -6.18 -9.07
C ILE A 279 2.33 -6.01 -9.27
N GLU A 280 3.11 -5.94 -8.20
CA GLU A 280 4.58 -5.91 -8.27
C GLU A 280 5.13 -7.11 -9.02
N GLN A 281 4.58 -8.31 -8.80
CA GLN A 281 4.96 -9.52 -9.54
C GLN A 281 4.58 -9.44 -11.03
N VAL A 282 3.37 -9.01 -11.36
CA VAL A 282 2.88 -8.93 -12.75
C VAL A 282 3.73 -7.95 -13.58
N PHE A 283 4.14 -6.84 -13.00
CA PHE A 283 4.87 -5.78 -13.70
C PHE A 283 6.40 -5.81 -13.47
N GLY A 284 6.92 -6.82 -12.75
CA GLY A 284 8.33 -6.90 -12.39
C GLY A 284 8.79 -5.75 -11.47
N TRP A 285 7.87 -5.14 -10.72
CA TRP A 285 8.12 -3.99 -9.86
C TRP A 285 8.91 -4.41 -8.62
N GLN A 286 10.10 -3.85 -8.43
CA GLN A 286 11.04 -4.25 -7.37
C GLN A 286 10.69 -3.59 -6.02
N GLY A 287 9.49 -3.84 -5.53
CA GLY A 287 9.00 -3.35 -4.24
C GLY A 287 9.16 -4.36 -3.10
N VAL A 288 8.62 -3.98 -1.93
CA VAL A 288 8.64 -4.84 -0.73
C VAL A 288 7.74 -6.06 -0.86
N GLY A 289 6.67 -5.98 -1.66
CA GLY A 289 5.79 -7.12 -1.91
C GLY A 289 6.46 -8.20 -2.75
N ALA A 290 7.17 -7.82 -3.81
CA ALA A 290 7.97 -8.75 -4.61
C ALA A 290 9.07 -9.43 -3.77
N TYR A 291 9.71 -8.68 -2.88
CA TYR A 291 10.67 -9.21 -1.91
C TYR A 291 10.02 -10.25 -0.98
N ALA A 292 8.84 -9.95 -0.44
CA ALA A 292 8.11 -10.87 0.42
C ALA A 292 7.77 -12.20 -0.27
N VAL A 293 7.31 -12.16 -1.53
CA VAL A 293 7.02 -13.39 -2.31
C VAL A 293 8.29 -14.22 -2.50
N SER A 294 9.40 -13.58 -2.88
CA SER A 294 10.68 -14.26 -3.04
C SER A 294 11.14 -14.90 -1.73
N ALA A 295 10.98 -14.21 -0.60
CA ALA A 295 11.31 -14.71 0.72
C ALA A 295 10.45 -15.92 1.13
N VAL A 296 9.15 -15.90 0.84
CA VAL A 296 8.25 -17.04 1.12
C VAL A 296 8.65 -18.27 0.30
N ILE A 297 8.93 -18.10 -0.99
CA ILE A 297 9.35 -19.21 -1.88
C ILE A 297 10.69 -19.81 -1.42
N ALA A 298 11.60 -18.96 -0.92
CA ALA A 298 12.91 -19.37 -0.43
C ALA A 298 12.90 -19.86 1.03
N SER A 299 11.76 -19.88 1.72
CA SER A 299 11.66 -20.18 3.16
C SER A 299 12.59 -19.30 4.02
N ASP A 300 12.75 -18.02 3.61
CA ASP A 300 13.56 -17.02 4.30
C ASP A 300 12.74 -16.40 5.44
N TYR A 301 12.80 -17.02 6.62
CA TYR A 301 12.01 -16.63 7.79
C TYR A 301 12.28 -15.18 8.21
N ALA A 302 13.56 -14.77 8.24
CA ALA A 302 13.93 -13.44 8.66
C ALA A 302 13.32 -12.37 7.74
N ALA A 303 13.41 -12.58 6.43
CA ALA A 303 12.82 -11.68 5.43
C ALA A 303 11.29 -11.61 5.52
N VAL A 304 10.61 -12.76 5.69
CA VAL A 304 9.15 -12.82 5.87
C VAL A 304 8.72 -12.09 7.15
N GLN A 305 9.39 -12.37 8.27
CA GLN A 305 9.10 -11.72 9.55
C GLN A 305 9.33 -10.21 9.48
N GLY A 306 10.46 -9.80 8.91
CA GLY A 306 10.79 -8.39 8.74
C GLY A 306 9.77 -7.65 7.86
N PHE A 307 9.34 -8.25 6.74
CA PHE A 307 8.29 -7.69 5.89
C PHE A 307 6.97 -7.49 6.64
N VAL A 308 6.48 -8.51 7.33
CA VAL A 308 5.19 -8.42 8.05
C VAL A 308 5.25 -7.38 9.17
N LEU A 309 6.37 -7.31 9.90
CA LEU A 309 6.58 -6.28 10.93
C LEU A 309 6.60 -4.88 10.33
N MET A 310 7.35 -4.68 9.23
CA MET A 310 7.39 -3.38 8.57
C MET A 310 6.00 -2.96 8.09
N MET A 311 5.24 -3.87 7.48
CA MET A 311 3.87 -3.58 7.04
C MET A 311 2.95 -3.24 8.22
N ALA A 312 3.09 -3.91 9.36
CA ALA A 312 2.34 -3.60 10.57
C ALA A 312 2.67 -2.19 11.11
N VAL A 313 3.97 -1.84 11.17
CA VAL A 313 4.40 -0.50 11.58
C VAL A 313 3.89 0.56 10.60
N LEU A 314 4.01 0.33 9.30
CA LEU A 314 3.46 1.25 8.28
C LEU A 314 1.96 1.43 8.42
N TYR A 315 1.22 0.35 8.64
CA TYR A 315 -0.22 0.41 8.88
C TYR A 315 -0.57 1.29 10.09
N VAL A 316 0.16 1.12 11.20
CA VAL A 316 0.00 1.95 12.40
C VAL A 316 0.30 3.42 12.11
N LEU A 317 1.41 3.72 11.43
CA LEU A 317 1.81 5.08 11.08
C LEU A 317 0.79 5.74 10.14
N LEU A 318 0.28 5.01 9.17
CA LEU A 318 -0.74 5.51 8.24
C LEU A 318 -2.06 5.81 8.96
N ASN A 319 -2.52 4.92 9.83
CA ASN A 319 -3.72 5.18 10.63
C ASN A 319 -3.54 6.40 11.53
N LEU A 320 -2.38 6.53 12.17
CA LEU A 320 -2.05 7.72 12.98
C LEU A 320 -2.06 9.00 12.13
N ALA A 321 -1.50 8.95 10.91
CA ALA A 321 -1.51 10.10 10.00
C ALA A 321 -2.94 10.48 9.59
N VAL A 322 -3.81 9.49 9.33
CA VAL A 322 -5.24 9.72 9.04
C VAL A 322 -5.97 10.32 10.23
N ASP A 323 -5.74 9.82 11.43
CA ASP A 323 -6.33 10.37 12.66
C ASP A 323 -5.90 11.83 12.90
N ILE A 324 -4.62 12.13 12.68
CA ILE A 324 -4.10 13.51 12.77
C ILE A 324 -4.75 14.40 11.70
N PHE A 325 -4.86 13.90 10.47
CA PHE A 325 -5.52 14.64 9.40
C PHE A 325 -7.00 14.91 9.73
N ALA A 326 -7.73 13.90 10.22
CA ALA A 326 -9.11 14.06 10.66
C ALA A 326 -9.28 15.15 11.73
N MET A 327 -8.37 15.20 12.72
CA MET A 327 -8.36 16.26 13.75
C MET A 327 -8.07 17.66 13.20
N LEU A 328 -7.30 17.76 12.11
CA LEU A 328 -7.02 19.05 11.46
C LEU A 328 -8.22 19.54 10.66
N VAL A 329 -8.97 18.62 10.06
CA VAL A 329 -10.16 18.93 9.26
C VAL A 329 -11.39 19.25 10.13
N ASP A 330 -11.60 18.48 11.21
CA ASP A 330 -12.70 18.69 12.15
C ASP A 330 -12.21 18.71 13.61
N PRO A 331 -12.12 19.91 14.22
CA PRO A 331 -11.71 20.06 15.61
C PRO A 331 -12.66 19.37 16.63
N ARG A 332 -13.88 19.00 16.25
CA ARG A 332 -14.87 18.34 17.14
C ARG A 332 -14.43 16.94 17.53
N VAL A 333 -13.68 16.25 16.67
CA VAL A 333 -13.08 14.92 16.94
C VAL A 333 -12.15 14.95 18.17
N ARG A 334 -11.68 16.12 18.60
CA ARG A 334 -10.81 16.30 19.78
C ARG A 334 -11.48 15.99 21.11
N TYR A 335 -12.80 16.02 21.19
CA TYR A 335 -13.56 15.96 22.45
C TYR A 335 -14.21 14.60 22.71
N GLU A 336 -14.21 13.68 21.75
CA GLU A 336 -14.85 12.37 21.87
C GLU A 336 -13.86 11.22 22.17
N GLY A 337 -12.57 11.49 22.30
CA GLY A 337 -11.48 10.56 22.64
C GLY A 337 -10.79 10.94 23.92
#